data_00586fed5e9088cbae5bb9b6fdffcdb6
#
_entry.id   00586fed5e9088cbae5bb9b6fdffcdb6
#
_cell.length_a   1.000
_cell.length_b   1.000
_cell.length_c   1.000
_cell.angle_alpha   90.00
_cell.angle_beta   90.00
_cell.angle_gamma   90.00
#
_symmetry.space_group_name_H-M   'P 1'
#
loop_
_entity.id
_entity.type
_entity.pdbx_description
1 polymer ?
#
loop_
_entity_poly.entity_id
_entity_poly.type
_entity_poly.pdbx_seq_one_letter_code
_entity_poly.pdbx_strand_id
1 'polypeptide(L)'
;MNLQENIQRIKEMMVSEEMVQSDAWKSIKNTLDILKDKKKVLLLSCSNRYNWDEKDIDIPKSKMIAMYLNDELKDSSVLIDVSELNIVPCEGNVSRKDGNSCGVLKAMLKDKKKNPSGDHRCWASLNNSDDELWKISKELFESDAVIFFSSIRWGQTNMFYQNLIERLTWIENRHNTLGESNLVKDIETGFICVGQNWNGENVTEIQKKVHEFYGFKPNDSLYWNWQYTKDVNDETQKKVHEYYGFKPNDDLYWNWQFTKDVNDETQKSYKDSHKKFIKDTKLPEEK
;
A
#
# COMPACT_ATOMS: atom_id res chain seq x y z
N MET A 1 11.95 14.96 22.79
CA MET A 1 10.66 15.67 22.64
C MET A 1 9.54 14.71 22.98
N ASN A 2 8.57 15.13 23.80
CA ASN A 2 7.46 14.25 24.23
C ASN A 2 6.52 14.04 23.04
N LEU A 3 5.84 12.88 22.97
CA LEU A 3 4.85 12.56 21.91
C LEU A 3 3.77 13.64 21.77
N GLN A 4 3.30 14.19 22.89
CA GLN A 4 2.30 15.27 22.89
C GLN A 4 2.83 16.58 22.31
N GLU A 5 4.08 16.93 22.55
CA GLU A 5 4.71 18.10 21.92
C GLU A 5 4.83 17.95 20.40
N ASN A 6 5.12 16.74 19.93
CA ASN A 6 5.13 16.44 18.49
C ASN A 6 3.72 16.52 17.87
N ILE A 7 2.69 16.00 18.54
CA ILE A 7 1.30 16.10 18.09
C ILE A 7 0.86 17.55 18.03
N GLN A 8 1.18 18.36 19.05
CA GLN A 8 0.86 19.79 19.07
C GLN A 8 1.56 20.54 17.92
N ARG A 9 2.85 20.28 17.68
CA ARG A 9 3.60 20.85 16.56
C ARG A 9 3.00 20.45 15.20
N ILE A 10 2.57 19.20 15.05
CA ILE A 10 1.89 18.71 13.83
C ILE A 10 0.57 19.48 13.63
N LYS A 11 -0.23 19.64 14.67
CA LYS A 11 -1.47 20.42 14.60
C LYS A 11 -1.20 21.86 14.18
N GLU A 12 -0.22 22.52 14.78
CA GLU A 12 0.17 23.88 14.44
C GLU A 12 0.60 24.00 12.97
N MET A 13 1.38 23.03 12.47
CA MET A 13 1.74 22.97 11.05
C MET A 13 0.54 22.73 10.14
N MET A 14 -0.36 21.81 10.48
CA MET A 14 -1.54 21.49 9.69
C MET A 14 -2.58 22.62 9.67
N VAL A 15 -2.61 23.43 10.71
CA VAL A 15 -3.50 24.63 10.80
C VAL A 15 -2.76 25.93 10.49
N SER A 16 -1.54 25.88 9.97
CA SER A 16 -0.85 27.09 9.50
C SER A 16 -1.69 27.79 8.42
N GLU A 17 -1.61 29.10 8.32
CA GLU A 17 -2.41 29.88 7.39
C GLU A 17 -2.25 29.38 5.94
N GLU A 18 -1.05 29.04 5.53
CA GLU A 18 -0.73 28.50 4.20
C GLU A 18 -1.42 27.14 3.97
N MET A 19 -1.36 26.24 4.95
CA MET A 19 -1.99 24.92 4.82
C MET A 19 -3.51 25.02 4.81
N VAL A 20 -4.10 25.83 5.67
CA VAL A 20 -5.58 26.03 5.75
C VAL A 20 -6.16 26.58 4.44
N GLN A 21 -5.40 27.36 3.70
CA GLN A 21 -5.81 27.89 2.39
C GLN A 21 -5.57 26.89 1.24
N SER A 22 -4.82 25.82 1.47
CA SER A 22 -4.50 24.82 0.43
C SER A 22 -5.68 23.88 0.13
N ASP A 23 -5.73 23.37 -1.10
CA ASP A 23 -6.71 22.34 -1.47
C ASP A 23 -6.46 21.02 -0.70
N ALA A 24 -5.20 20.75 -0.32
CA ALA A 24 -4.86 19.63 0.55
C ALA A 24 -5.58 19.70 1.90
N TRP A 25 -5.72 20.89 2.50
CA TRP A 25 -6.45 21.05 3.75
C TRP A 25 -7.94 20.71 3.59
N LYS A 26 -8.56 21.13 2.49
CA LYS A 26 -9.95 20.77 2.19
C LYS A 26 -10.12 19.25 2.09
N SER A 27 -9.18 18.58 1.41
CA SER A 27 -9.18 17.12 1.28
C SER A 27 -8.99 16.43 2.63
N ILE A 28 -8.09 16.93 3.49
CA ILE A 28 -7.91 16.43 4.86
C ILE A 28 -9.19 16.55 5.68
N LYS A 29 -9.86 17.71 5.64
CA LYS A 29 -11.12 17.96 6.36
C LYS A 29 -12.22 17.04 5.87
N ASN A 30 -12.39 16.92 4.55
CA ASN A 30 -13.36 16.00 3.96
C ASN A 30 -13.10 14.54 4.36
N THR A 31 -11.83 14.12 4.33
CA THR A 31 -11.43 12.78 4.81
C THR A 31 -11.82 12.59 6.28
N LEU A 32 -11.52 13.56 7.13
CA LEU A 32 -11.88 13.49 8.54
C LEU A 32 -13.40 13.37 8.75
N ASP A 33 -14.18 14.18 8.02
CA ASP A 33 -15.64 14.15 8.15
C ASP A 33 -16.24 12.80 7.72
N ILE A 34 -15.72 12.17 6.67
CA ILE A 34 -16.12 10.83 6.25
C ILE A 34 -15.75 9.77 7.32
N LEU A 35 -14.57 9.87 7.91
CA LEU A 35 -14.07 8.88 8.85
C LEU A 35 -14.70 8.97 10.25
N LYS A 36 -15.22 10.13 10.65
CA LYS A 36 -15.91 10.32 11.96
C LYS A 36 -17.12 9.41 12.16
N ASP A 37 -17.77 9.00 11.06
CA ASP A 37 -18.94 8.13 11.11
C ASP A 37 -18.59 6.63 11.24
N LYS A 38 -17.27 6.29 11.20
CA LYS A 38 -16.79 4.91 11.33
C LYS A 38 -16.55 4.55 12.79
N LYS A 39 -16.85 3.31 13.16
CA LYS A 39 -16.59 2.80 14.51
C LYS A 39 -15.13 2.52 14.76
N LYS A 40 -14.46 1.98 13.73
CA LYS A 40 -13.02 1.67 13.78
C LYS A 40 -12.36 1.98 12.45
N VAL A 41 -11.32 2.80 12.49
CA VAL A 41 -10.51 3.22 11.34
C VAL A 41 -9.07 2.77 11.53
N LEU A 42 -8.52 2.09 10.54
CA LEU A 42 -7.10 1.75 10.50
C LEU A 42 -6.36 2.75 9.60
N LEU A 43 -5.37 3.43 10.16
CA LEU A 43 -4.51 4.38 9.46
C LEU A 43 -3.12 3.75 9.30
N LEU A 44 -2.70 3.49 8.06
CA LEU A 44 -1.43 2.83 7.74
C LEU A 44 -0.45 3.85 7.15
N SER A 45 0.50 4.30 7.95
CA SER A 45 1.57 5.21 7.49
C SER A 45 2.74 4.42 6.93
N CYS A 46 2.96 4.54 5.62
CA CYS A 46 4.02 3.79 4.92
C CYS A 46 5.25 4.64 4.58
N SER A 47 5.34 5.87 5.07
CA SER A 47 6.45 6.76 4.72
C SER A 47 7.46 6.89 5.83
N ASN A 48 8.73 6.79 5.48
CA ASN A 48 9.85 7.06 6.39
C ASN A 48 10.66 8.29 5.95
N ARG A 49 11.37 8.86 6.91
CA ARG A 49 12.42 9.85 6.67
C ARG A 49 13.52 9.64 7.68
N TYR A 50 14.75 9.55 7.21
CA TYR A 50 15.92 9.49 8.10
C TYR A 50 16.24 10.88 8.61
N ASN A 51 16.47 11.01 9.90
CA ASN A 51 16.88 12.23 10.54
C ASN A 51 18.33 12.10 11.04
N TRP A 52 19.22 13.00 10.60
CA TRP A 52 20.63 13.06 11.02
C TRP A 52 20.83 13.77 12.37
N ASP A 53 19.85 14.60 12.74
CA ASP A 53 19.91 15.39 13.97
C ASP A 53 18.75 14.97 14.88
N GLU A 54 19.05 14.32 15.99
CA GLU A 54 18.06 13.90 17.00
C GLU A 54 17.22 15.07 17.56
N LYS A 55 17.64 16.31 17.33
CA LYS A 55 16.94 17.51 17.79
C LYS A 55 15.78 17.93 16.89
N ASP A 56 15.83 17.59 15.60
CA ASP A 56 14.79 17.94 14.64
C ASP A 56 14.13 16.68 14.06
N ILE A 57 12.99 16.29 14.60
CA ILE A 57 12.20 15.18 14.06
C ILE A 57 11.52 15.66 12.78
N ASP A 58 12.12 15.35 11.65
CA ASP A 58 11.54 15.62 10.34
C ASP A 58 10.56 14.50 9.97
N ILE A 59 9.27 14.71 10.29
CA ILE A 59 8.20 13.75 10.03
C ILE A 59 7.76 13.86 8.57
N PRO A 60 7.63 12.74 7.82
CA PRO A 60 7.08 12.77 6.46
C PRO A 60 5.69 13.41 6.42
N LYS A 61 5.42 14.26 5.43
CA LYS A 61 4.13 14.96 5.30
C LYS A 61 2.92 14.02 5.28
N SER A 62 3.03 12.87 4.61
CA SER A 62 1.96 11.85 4.62
C SER A 62 1.74 11.25 6.01
N LYS A 63 2.80 11.01 6.80
CA LYS A 63 2.70 10.57 8.19
C LYS A 63 2.08 11.66 9.08
N MET A 64 2.41 12.92 8.85
CA MET A 64 1.80 14.05 9.57
C MET A 64 0.29 14.10 9.38
N ILE A 65 -0.20 13.88 8.15
CA ILE A 65 -1.64 13.80 7.87
C ILE A 65 -2.27 12.63 8.64
N ALA A 66 -1.65 11.45 8.60
CA ALA A 66 -2.13 10.29 9.34
C ALA A 66 -2.20 10.54 10.86
N MET A 67 -1.16 11.16 11.43
CA MET A 67 -1.12 11.52 12.86
C MET A 67 -2.19 12.55 13.22
N TYR A 68 -2.39 13.56 12.38
CA TYR A 68 -3.46 14.55 12.58
C TYR A 68 -4.84 13.88 12.59
N LEU A 69 -5.14 13.03 11.61
CA LEU A 69 -6.42 12.31 11.55
C LEU A 69 -6.61 11.38 12.75
N ASN A 70 -5.56 10.68 13.17
CA ASN A 70 -5.60 9.80 14.34
C ASN A 70 -5.92 10.58 15.63
N ASP A 71 -5.31 11.75 15.80
CA ASP A 71 -5.57 12.59 16.98
C ASP A 71 -7.00 13.17 16.98
N GLU A 72 -7.53 13.53 15.82
CA GLU A 72 -8.91 14.02 15.70
C GLU A 72 -9.97 12.91 15.86
N LEU A 73 -9.67 11.69 15.39
CA LEU A 73 -10.56 10.52 15.49
C LEU A 73 -10.48 9.81 16.85
N LYS A 74 -9.42 10.04 17.62
CA LYS A 74 -9.22 9.49 18.98
C LYS A 74 -9.40 7.96 19.04
N ASP A 75 -10.26 7.51 19.97
CA ASP A 75 -10.49 6.08 20.24
C ASP A 75 -11.10 5.30 19.07
N SER A 76 -11.64 6.00 18.06
CA SER A 76 -12.17 5.34 16.85
C SER A 76 -11.11 5.03 15.81
N SER A 77 -9.84 5.32 16.05
CA SER A 77 -8.77 5.02 15.10
C SER A 77 -7.55 4.35 15.73
N VAL A 78 -6.86 3.59 14.89
CA VAL A 78 -5.56 2.98 15.19
C VAL A 78 -4.58 3.40 14.11
N LEU A 79 -3.49 4.04 14.51
CA LEU A 79 -2.39 4.38 13.60
C LEU A 79 -1.26 3.36 13.74
N ILE A 80 -0.89 2.75 12.62
CA ILE A 80 0.27 1.87 12.53
C ILE A 80 1.30 2.49 11.58
N ASP A 81 2.52 2.67 12.06
CA ASP A 81 3.65 3.04 11.21
C ASP A 81 4.27 1.80 10.59
N VAL A 82 3.93 1.56 9.33
CA VAL A 82 4.42 0.40 8.55
C VAL A 82 5.93 0.44 8.35
N SER A 83 6.52 1.64 8.34
CA SER A 83 7.97 1.78 8.17
C SER A 83 8.79 1.37 9.40
N GLU A 84 8.14 1.23 10.55
CA GLU A 84 8.75 0.76 11.81
C GLU A 84 8.52 -0.75 12.04
N LEU A 85 7.71 -1.40 11.20
CA LEU A 85 7.45 -2.84 11.32
C LEU A 85 8.49 -3.66 10.52
N ASN A 86 8.86 -4.79 11.09
CA ASN A 86 9.62 -5.80 10.36
C ASN A 86 8.66 -6.63 9.47
N ILE A 87 8.41 -6.15 8.27
CA ILE A 87 7.63 -6.87 7.27
C ILE A 87 8.60 -7.40 6.21
N VAL A 88 8.89 -8.70 6.27
CA VAL A 88 9.79 -9.34 5.30
C VAL A 88 9.19 -9.29 3.88
N PRO A 89 10.00 -9.33 2.81
CA PRO A 89 9.50 -9.34 1.44
C PRO A 89 8.55 -10.51 1.14
N CYS A 90 7.69 -10.33 0.13
CA CYS A 90 6.81 -11.40 -0.35
C CYS A 90 7.64 -12.57 -0.92
N GLU A 91 7.23 -13.81 -0.61
CA GLU A 91 7.88 -15.03 -1.12
C GLU A 91 7.40 -15.44 -2.53
N GLY A 92 6.53 -14.65 -3.16
CA GLY A 92 6.08 -14.90 -4.53
C GLY A 92 5.28 -16.21 -4.72
N ASN A 93 4.57 -16.67 -3.70
CA ASN A 93 3.84 -17.96 -3.72
C ASN A 93 2.65 -18.01 -4.69
N VAL A 94 2.33 -16.90 -5.36
CA VAL A 94 1.31 -16.80 -6.40
C VAL A 94 1.73 -17.56 -7.66
N SER A 95 3.00 -17.41 -8.09
CA SER A 95 3.51 -17.91 -9.37
C SER A 95 4.38 -19.16 -9.23
N ARG A 96 3.95 -20.14 -8.43
CA ARG A 96 4.70 -21.40 -8.27
C ARG A 96 4.48 -22.35 -9.43
N LYS A 97 5.47 -23.22 -9.68
CA LYS A 97 5.42 -24.29 -10.70
C LYS A 97 4.15 -25.15 -10.59
N ASP A 98 3.70 -25.44 -9.36
CA ASP A 98 2.55 -26.28 -9.09
C ASP A 98 1.21 -25.48 -8.99
N GLY A 99 1.24 -24.21 -9.36
CA GLY A 99 0.12 -23.28 -9.28
C GLY A 99 0.16 -22.37 -8.06
N ASN A 100 -0.85 -21.52 -7.93
CA ASN A 100 -0.96 -20.57 -6.83
C ASN A 100 -1.15 -21.28 -5.48
N SER A 101 -0.30 -20.97 -4.52
CA SER A 101 -0.41 -21.49 -3.14
C SER A 101 -0.49 -20.38 -2.08
N CYS A 102 -0.68 -19.13 -2.49
CA CYS A 102 -0.86 -18.00 -1.58
C CYS A 102 -2.23 -18.08 -0.89
N GLY A 103 -2.33 -17.76 0.38
CA GLY A 103 -3.61 -17.72 1.11
C GLY A 103 -4.21 -19.09 1.48
N VAL A 104 -3.56 -20.20 1.12
CA VAL A 104 -4.06 -21.54 1.45
C VAL A 104 -4.07 -21.79 2.97
N LEU A 105 -4.95 -22.68 3.44
CA LEU A 105 -5.08 -23.00 4.87
C LEU A 105 -3.76 -23.45 5.51
N LYS A 106 -2.87 -24.11 4.74
CA LYS A 106 -1.55 -24.55 5.22
C LYS A 106 -0.63 -23.38 5.60
N ALA A 107 -0.85 -22.20 5.03
CA ALA A 107 -0.10 -20.96 5.31
C ALA A 107 -0.63 -20.19 6.54
N MET A 108 -1.61 -20.75 7.28
CA MET A 108 -2.22 -20.10 8.42
C MET A 108 -1.24 -19.95 9.57
N LEU A 109 -1.07 -18.71 10.05
CA LEU A 109 -0.32 -18.41 11.26
C LEU A 109 -1.03 -19.00 12.48
N LYS A 110 -0.40 -19.95 13.18
CA LYS A 110 -1.01 -20.75 14.24
C LYS A 110 -1.05 -20.06 15.59
N ASP A 111 -0.22 -19.04 15.80
CA ASP A 111 -0.16 -18.28 17.05
C ASP A 111 -1.47 -17.50 17.27
N LYS A 112 -2.26 -17.91 18.27
CA LYS A 112 -3.55 -17.29 18.58
C LYS A 112 -3.46 -15.86 19.10
N LYS A 113 -2.32 -15.42 19.61
CA LYS A 113 -2.11 -14.02 20.01
C LYS A 113 -1.89 -13.11 18.79
N LYS A 114 -1.19 -13.65 17.78
CA LYS A 114 -0.90 -12.95 16.52
C LYS A 114 -2.07 -13.05 15.53
N ASN A 115 -2.80 -14.15 15.54
CA ASN A 115 -3.90 -14.46 14.62
C ASN A 115 -5.14 -14.99 15.38
N PRO A 116 -5.84 -14.12 16.14
CA PRO A 116 -6.97 -14.57 16.97
C PRO A 116 -8.15 -15.09 16.14
N SER A 117 -8.45 -14.48 14.99
CA SER A 117 -9.51 -14.92 14.07
C SER A 117 -9.17 -16.23 13.34
N GLY A 118 -7.89 -16.54 13.14
CA GLY A 118 -7.44 -17.64 12.29
C GLY A 118 -7.39 -17.28 10.80
N ASP A 119 -7.59 -16.00 10.45
CA ASP A 119 -7.68 -15.57 9.04
C ASP A 119 -6.34 -15.24 8.41
N HIS A 120 -5.30 -14.92 9.18
CA HIS A 120 -3.99 -14.61 8.65
C HIS A 120 -3.31 -15.84 8.04
N ARG A 121 -3.13 -15.84 6.70
CA ARG A 121 -2.58 -16.98 5.93
C ARG A 121 -1.49 -16.56 4.96
N CYS A 122 -0.40 -16.04 5.50
CA CYS A 122 0.77 -15.62 4.71
C CYS A 122 1.97 -16.53 4.97
N TRP A 123 2.54 -17.13 3.91
CA TRP A 123 3.72 -17.99 4.05
C TRP A 123 4.91 -17.27 4.66
N ALA A 124 5.20 -16.05 4.20
CA ALA A 124 6.30 -15.28 4.74
C ALA A 124 6.14 -15.01 6.24
N SER A 125 4.90 -14.77 6.72
CA SER A 125 4.65 -14.66 8.17
C SER A 125 4.77 -15.99 8.92
N LEU A 126 4.45 -17.10 8.28
CA LEU A 126 4.59 -18.44 8.88
C LEU A 126 6.07 -18.87 8.95
N ASN A 127 6.85 -18.55 7.91
CA ASN A 127 8.24 -18.95 7.77
C ASN A 127 9.22 -18.05 8.55
N ASN A 128 8.80 -16.82 8.90
CA ASN A 128 9.63 -15.84 9.60
C ASN A 128 8.96 -15.44 10.92
N SER A 129 9.50 -15.91 12.02
CA SER A 129 8.93 -15.73 13.37
C SER A 129 8.90 -14.28 13.86
N ASP A 130 9.76 -13.43 13.31
CA ASP A 130 9.91 -12.00 13.60
C ASP A 130 9.12 -11.10 12.64
N ASP A 131 8.45 -11.68 11.62
CA ASP A 131 7.57 -10.95 10.73
C ASP A 131 6.37 -10.34 11.49
N GLU A 132 6.11 -9.07 11.25
CA GLU A 132 5.11 -8.31 11.99
C GLU A 132 3.85 -7.95 11.18
N LEU A 133 3.67 -8.49 9.97
CA LEU A 133 2.47 -8.25 9.16
C LEU A 133 1.17 -8.58 9.91
N TRP A 134 1.21 -9.51 10.84
CA TRP A 134 0.07 -9.89 11.65
C TRP A 134 -0.53 -8.74 12.47
N LYS A 135 0.28 -7.74 12.85
CA LYS A 135 -0.19 -6.54 13.54
C LYS A 135 -1.19 -5.76 12.68
N ILE A 136 -0.89 -5.68 11.37
CA ILE A 136 -1.76 -5.01 10.42
C ILE A 136 -3.02 -5.83 10.15
N SER A 137 -2.89 -7.13 9.83
CA SER A 137 -4.06 -7.96 9.50
C SER A 137 -5.04 -8.10 10.67
N LYS A 138 -4.53 -8.13 11.91
CA LYS A 138 -5.37 -8.15 13.12
C LYS A 138 -6.27 -6.92 13.19
N GLU A 139 -5.72 -5.73 13.02
CA GLU A 139 -6.48 -4.48 13.06
C GLU A 139 -7.37 -4.30 11.82
N LEU A 140 -6.87 -4.74 10.65
CA LEU A 140 -7.57 -4.61 9.37
C LEU A 140 -8.93 -5.32 9.38
N PHE A 141 -8.99 -6.57 9.84
CA PHE A 141 -10.24 -7.35 9.83
C PHE A 141 -11.28 -6.89 10.85
N GLU A 142 -10.89 -6.03 11.78
CA GLU A 142 -11.79 -5.43 12.76
C GLU A 142 -12.22 -4.00 12.38
N SER A 143 -11.72 -3.46 11.25
CA SER A 143 -11.94 -2.06 10.86
C SER A 143 -13.09 -1.90 9.87
N ASP A 144 -13.82 -0.78 9.98
CA ASP A 144 -14.82 -0.36 8.99
C ASP A 144 -14.18 0.35 7.80
N ALA A 145 -13.02 0.97 8.03
CA ALA A 145 -12.25 1.65 6.99
C ALA A 145 -10.74 1.50 7.21
N VAL A 146 -9.98 1.48 6.12
CA VAL A 146 -8.51 1.54 6.14
C VAL A 146 -8.01 2.62 5.18
N ILE A 147 -7.12 3.49 5.67
CA ILE A 147 -6.50 4.53 4.87
C ILE A 147 -5.01 4.30 4.81
N PHE A 148 -4.50 4.19 3.60
CA PHE A 148 -3.07 4.05 3.33
C PHE A 148 -2.45 5.41 3.03
N PHE A 149 -1.38 5.76 3.75
CA PHE A 149 -0.62 7.00 3.56
C PHE A 149 0.75 6.66 2.99
N SER A 150 1.06 7.23 1.83
CA SER A 150 2.32 6.97 1.15
C SER A 150 2.97 8.26 0.65
N SER A 151 4.25 8.18 0.32
CA SER A 151 4.96 9.21 -0.43
C SER A 151 5.16 8.75 -1.87
N ILE A 152 5.11 9.70 -2.80
CA ILE A 152 5.51 9.45 -4.18
C ILE A 152 7.03 9.55 -4.27
N ARG A 153 7.65 8.49 -4.78
CA ARG A 153 9.09 8.43 -5.08
C ARG A 153 9.28 7.90 -6.50
N TRP A 154 9.97 8.70 -7.33
CA TRP A 154 10.19 8.35 -8.75
C TRP A 154 8.90 8.03 -9.52
N GLY A 155 7.83 8.78 -9.23
CA GLY A 155 6.54 8.59 -9.87
C GLY A 155 5.80 7.32 -9.47
N GLN A 156 6.16 6.70 -8.34
CA GLN A 156 5.56 5.48 -7.81
C GLN A 156 5.35 5.57 -6.30
N THR A 157 4.70 4.59 -5.72
CA THR A 157 4.64 4.44 -4.26
C THR A 157 6.03 4.13 -3.70
N ASN A 158 6.22 4.40 -2.42
CA ASN A 158 7.48 4.03 -1.76
C ASN A 158 7.54 2.52 -1.43
N MET A 159 8.74 2.06 -1.08
CA MET A 159 9.05 0.66 -0.81
C MET A 159 8.16 0.04 0.28
N PHE A 160 7.90 0.75 1.37
CA PHE A 160 7.11 0.19 2.49
C PHE A 160 5.66 -0.08 2.11
N TYR A 161 5.06 0.84 1.34
CA TYR A 161 3.72 0.63 0.81
C TYR A 161 3.70 -0.52 -0.20
N GLN A 162 4.67 -0.55 -1.13
CA GLN A 162 4.73 -1.59 -2.14
C GLN A 162 4.91 -2.97 -1.51
N ASN A 163 5.84 -3.10 -0.55
CA ASN A 163 6.02 -4.34 0.18
C ASN A 163 4.74 -4.76 0.92
N LEU A 164 4.04 -3.81 1.58
CA LEU A 164 2.78 -4.11 2.26
C LEU A 164 1.73 -4.64 1.28
N ILE A 165 1.52 -3.98 0.15
CA ILE A 165 0.54 -4.42 -0.86
C ILE A 165 0.87 -5.82 -1.36
N GLU A 166 2.11 -6.10 -1.75
CA GLU A 166 2.53 -7.44 -2.15
C GLU A 166 2.27 -8.49 -1.06
N ARG A 167 2.51 -8.12 0.21
CA ARG A 167 2.29 -9.00 1.35
C ARG A 167 0.82 -9.23 1.70
N LEU A 168 -0.11 -8.39 1.21
CA LEU A 168 -1.55 -8.58 1.37
C LEU A 168 -2.18 -9.47 0.27
N THR A 169 -1.44 -9.87 -0.76
CA THR A 169 -1.93 -10.73 -1.87
C THR A 169 -2.66 -11.99 -1.40
N TRP A 170 -2.31 -12.57 -0.25
CA TRP A 170 -3.00 -13.74 0.28
C TRP A 170 -4.49 -13.48 0.62
N ILE A 171 -4.89 -12.22 0.87
CA ILE A 171 -6.28 -11.84 1.13
C ILE A 171 -7.10 -11.96 -0.15
N GLU A 172 -6.59 -11.37 -1.22
CA GLU A 172 -7.17 -11.42 -2.56
C GLU A 172 -7.29 -12.87 -3.06
N ASN A 173 -6.21 -13.64 -2.97
CA ASN A 173 -6.19 -15.02 -3.44
C ASN A 173 -7.22 -15.93 -2.77
N ARG A 174 -7.63 -15.65 -1.53
CA ARG A 174 -8.64 -16.44 -0.83
C ARG A 174 -9.98 -16.42 -1.56
N HIS A 175 -10.41 -15.27 -2.05
CA HIS A 175 -11.70 -15.17 -2.73
C HIS A 175 -11.59 -15.31 -4.25
N ASN A 176 -10.62 -14.67 -4.91
CA ASN A 176 -10.51 -14.73 -6.37
C ASN A 176 -10.01 -16.09 -6.88
N THR A 177 -9.02 -16.69 -6.21
CA THR A 177 -8.39 -17.94 -6.68
C THR A 177 -8.89 -19.19 -5.96
N LEU A 178 -9.10 -19.11 -4.63
CA LEU A 178 -9.47 -20.28 -3.81
C LEU A 178 -10.97 -20.41 -3.61
N GLY A 179 -11.78 -19.43 -4.03
CA GLY A 179 -13.24 -19.45 -3.97
C GLY A 179 -13.81 -19.31 -2.56
N GLU A 180 -13.05 -18.76 -1.61
CA GLU A 180 -13.51 -18.48 -0.25
C GLU A 180 -14.29 -17.15 -0.18
N SER A 181 -14.91 -16.87 0.96
CA SER A 181 -15.56 -15.57 1.17
C SER A 181 -14.53 -14.43 1.21
N ASN A 182 -14.90 -13.30 0.62
CA ASN A 182 -14.07 -12.10 0.68
C ASN A 182 -14.11 -11.49 2.09
N LEU A 183 -12.97 -11.48 2.77
CA LEU A 183 -12.83 -10.99 4.15
C LEU A 183 -12.91 -9.47 4.27
N VAL A 184 -12.68 -8.75 3.19
CA VAL A 184 -12.52 -7.29 3.21
C VAL A 184 -13.59 -6.54 2.42
N LYS A 185 -14.62 -7.23 1.94
CA LYS A 185 -15.69 -6.68 1.08
C LYS A 185 -16.45 -5.50 1.65
N ASP A 186 -16.55 -5.42 2.97
CA ASP A 186 -17.29 -4.38 3.68
C ASP A 186 -16.38 -3.28 4.24
N ILE A 187 -15.05 -3.42 4.08
CA ILE A 187 -14.06 -2.44 4.56
C ILE A 187 -13.88 -1.34 3.50
N GLU A 188 -14.21 -0.12 3.86
CA GLU A 188 -13.93 1.03 2.98
C GLU A 188 -12.43 1.32 2.91
N THR A 189 -11.93 1.67 1.73
CA THR A 189 -10.53 2.04 1.57
C THR A 189 -10.33 3.45 1.05
N GLY A 190 -9.20 4.02 1.42
CA GLY A 190 -8.65 5.23 0.85
C GLY A 190 -7.14 5.16 0.68
N PHE A 191 -6.61 5.98 -0.20
CA PHE A 191 -5.18 6.13 -0.43
C PHE A 191 -4.82 7.59 -0.55
N ILE A 192 -3.97 8.06 0.36
CA ILE A 192 -3.52 9.45 0.43
C ILE A 192 -2.02 9.47 0.19
N CYS A 193 -1.59 10.09 -0.91
CA CYS A 193 -0.18 10.20 -1.20
C CYS A 193 0.31 11.63 -1.29
N VAL A 194 1.55 11.83 -0.89
CA VAL A 194 2.21 13.12 -0.90
C VAL A 194 3.47 13.04 -1.73
N GLY A 195 3.57 13.88 -2.74
CA GLY A 195 4.72 13.94 -3.63
C GLY A 195 5.28 15.32 -3.80
N GLN A 196 6.53 15.39 -4.28
CA GLN A 196 7.15 16.65 -4.57
C GLN A 196 6.69 17.17 -5.93
N ASN A 197 6.67 16.35 -6.97
CA ASN A 197 6.68 16.87 -8.33
C ASN A 197 5.77 16.18 -9.36
N TRP A 198 5.52 14.87 -9.38
CA TRP A 198 4.80 14.28 -10.50
C TRP A 198 4.18 12.90 -10.25
N ASN A 199 3.24 12.52 -11.13
CA ASN A 199 2.60 11.20 -11.22
C ASN A 199 1.71 10.81 -10.03
N GLY A 200 1.40 11.74 -9.12
CA GLY A 200 0.59 11.44 -7.94
C GLY A 200 -0.83 11.00 -8.30
N GLU A 201 -1.43 11.61 -9.29
CA GLU A 201 -2.77 11.28 -9.77
C GLU A 201 -2.84 9.85 -10.32
N ASN A 202 -1.95 9.49 -11.25
CA ASN A 202 -1.88 8.14 -11.80
C ASN A 202 -1.62 7.08 -10.71
N VAL A 203 -0.71 7.37 -9.77
CA VAL A 203 -0.44 6.46 -8.66
C VAL A 203 -1.70 6.25 -7.83
N THR A 204 -2.44 7.31 -7.52
CA THR A 204 -3.69 7.24 -6.75
C THR A 204 -4.74 6.38 -7.46
N GLU A 205 -4.93 6.60 -8.77
CA GLU A 205 -5.86 5.80 -9.59
C GLU A 205 -5.46 4.32 -9.68
N ILE A 206 -4.17 4.05 -9.83
CA ILE A 206 -3.68 2.66 -9.84
C ILE A 206 -3.95 1.99 -8.49
N GLN A 207 -3.65 2.68 -7.37
CA GLN A 207 -3.86 2.09 -6.05
C GLN A 207 -5.34 1.87 -5.73
N LYS A 208 -6.25 2.72 -6.22
CA LYS A 208 -7.68 2.49 -6.12
C LYS A 208 -8.08 1.19 -6.81
N LYS A 209 -7.63 0.96 -8.05
CA LYS A 209 -7.87 -0.29 -8.78
C LYS A 209 -7.26 -1.51 -8.08
N VAL A 210 -6.07 -1.37 -7.50
CA VAL A 210 -5.44 -2.43 -6.70
C VAL A 210 -6.30 -2.79 -5.50
N HIS A 211 -6.77 -1.81 -4.72
CA HIS A 211 -7.62 -2.07 -3.57
C HIS A 211 -8.97 -2.69 -3.96
N GLU A 212 -9.56 -2.24 -5.05
CA GLU A 212 -10.77 -2.85 -5.62
C GLU A 212 -10.52 -4.32 -6.00
N PHE A 213 -9.42 -4.62 -6.67
CA PHE A 213 -9.04 -5.99 -7.03
C PHE A 213 -8.78 -6.86 -5.80
N TYR A 214 -8.22 -6.29 -4.72
CA TYR A 214 -8.10 -6.99 -3.43
C TYR A 214 -9.44 -7.27 -2.76
N GLY A 215 -10.54 -6.74 -3.30
CA GLY A 215 -11.90 -6.97 -2.83
C GLY A 215 -12.36 -6.01 -1.76
N PHE A 216 -11.64 -4.93 -1.51
CA PHE A 216 -12.08 -3.83 -0.65
C PHE A 216 -13.19 -2.99 -1.33
N LYS A 217 -13.79 -2.10 -0.56
CA LYS A 217 -14.77 -1.12 -1.02
C LYS A 217 -14.13 0.27 -1.13
N PRO A 218 -13.59 0.68 -2.30
CA PRO A 218 -13.01 2.01 -2.47
C PRO A 218 -14.04 3.12 -2.28
N ASN A 219 -13.67 4.17 -1.56
CA ASN A 219 -14.44 5.39 -1.44
C ASN A 219 -13.70 6.51 -2.16
N ASP A 220 -14.21 6.97 -3.30
CA ASP A 220 -13.55 7.94 -4.19
C ASP A 220 -13.06 9.19 -3.47
N SER A 221 -13.80 9.67 -2.48
CA SER A 221 -13.45 10.85 -1.71
C SER A 221 -12.26 10.65 -0.76
N LEU A 222 -11.81 9.40 -0.57
CA LEU A 222 -10.65 9.02 0.24
C LEU A 222 -9.41 8.73 -0.61
N TYR A 223 -9.48 8.90 -1.93
CA TYR A 223 -8.35 8.75 -2.86
C TYR A 223 -7.92 10.10 -3.39
N TRP A 224 -6.81 10.62 -2.86
CA TRP A 224 -6.29 11.90 -3.32
C TRP A 224 -4.77 12.00 -3.14
N ASN A 225 -4.17 12.92 -3.90
CA ASN A 225 -2.76 13.22 -3.81
C ASN A 225 -2.53 14.70 -3.51
N TRP A 226 -1.42 14.98 -2.86
CA TRP A 226 -0.94 16.34 -2.68
C TRP A 226 0.46 16.48 -3.25
N GLN A 227 0.58 17.31 -4.28
CA GLN A 227 1.86 17.72 -4.84
C GLN A 227 2.16 19.13 -4.36
N TYR A 228 3.26 19.31 -3.60
CA TYR A 228 3.62 20.58 -2.98
C TYR A 228 4.61 21.41 -3.80
N THR A 229 4.98 20.96 -4.99
CA THR A 229 5.68 21.72 -6.01
C THR A 229 4.86 21.73 -7.29
N LYS A 230 5.15 22.68 -8.20
CA LYS A 230 4.51 22.70 -9.52
C LYS A 230 4.87 21.44 -10.29
N ASP A 231 3.91 20.94 -11.07
CA ASP A 231 4.10 19.77 -11.91
C ASP A 231 5.34 19.90 -12.79
N VAL A 232 6.09 18.83 -12.77
CA VAL A 232 7.14 18.58 -13.73
C VAL A 232 6.42 18.06 -14.98
N ASN A 233 6.30 18.89 -16.01
CA ASN A 233 5.72 18.50 -17.29
C ASN A 233 6.56 17.40 -17.98
N ASP A 234 6.02 16.81 -19.05
CA ASP A 234 6.69 15.74 -19.83
C ASP A 234 8.11 16.11 -20.30
N GLU A 235 8.37 17.41 -20.57
CA GLU A 235 9.71 17.90 -20.87
C GLU A 235 10.68 17.77 -19.71
N THR A 236 10.21 17.92 -18.49
CA THR A 236 11.06 17.78 -17.30
C THR A 236 11.33 16.30 -17.00
N GLN A 237 10.39 15.39 -17.30
CA GLN A 237 10.65 13.94 -17.25
C GLN A 237 11.78 13.56 -18.24
N LYS A 238 11.74 14.05 -19.46
CA LYS A 238 12.83 13.86 -20.43
C LYS A 238 14.16 14.41 -19.91
N LYS A 239 14.16 15.61 -19.32
CA LYS A 239 15.34 16.23 -18.72
C LYS A 239 15.89 15.45 -17.52
N VAL A 240 15.03 14.80 -16.73
CA VAL A 240 15.49 13.93 -15.63
C VAL A 240 16.25 12.73 -16.19
N HIS A 241 15.75 12.07 -17.23
CA HIS A 241 16.48 11.00 -17.91
C HIS A 241 17.82 11.49 -18.49
N GLU A 242 17.82 12.64 -19.16
CA GLU A 242 19.03 13.27 -19.68
C GLU A 242 20.03 13.65 -18.56
N TYR A 243 19.53 14.22 -17.46
CA TYR A 243 20.36 14.61 -16.33
C TYR A 243 21.10 13.43 -15.68
N TYR A 244 20.45 12.27 -15.54
CA TYR A 244 21.08 11.06 -15.03
C TYR A 244 21.86 10.28 -16.11
N GLY A 245 21.91 10.77 -17.35
CA GLY A 245 22.67 10.13 -18.42
C GLY A 245 22.09 8.81 -18.94
N PHE A 246 20.85 8.49 -18.58
CA PHE A 246 20.16 7.32 -19.12
C PHE A 246 19.76 7.56 -20.58
N LYS A 247 20.04 6.58 -21.41
CA LYS A 247 19.57 6.53 -22.80
C LYS A 247 18.51 5.44 -22.90
N PRO A 248 17.22 5.77 -22.78
CA PRO A 248 16.16 4.80 -22.98
C PRO A 248 16.30 4.12 -24.34
N ASN A 249 16.19 2.82 -24.39
CA ASN A 249 16.09 2.05 -25.61
C ASN A 249 14.75 1.31 -25.56
N ASP A 250 13.81 1.69 -26.39
CA ASP A 250 12.45 1.14 -26.39
C ASP A 250 12.43 -0.37 -26.61
N ASP A 251 13.41 -0.92 -27.32
CA ASP A 251 13.55 -2.36 -27.53
C ASP A 251 13.86 -3.14 -26.23
N LEU A 252 14.28 -2.45 -25.17
CA LEU A 252 14.54 -3.04 -23.85
C LEU A 252 13.36 -2.91 -22.90
N TYR A 253 12.30 -2.20 -23.31
CA TYR A 253 11.08 -2.04 -22.51
C TYR A 253 9.98 -2.95 -23.06
N TRP A 254 9.77 -4.08 -22.43
CA TRP A 254 8.73 -5.01 -22.80
C TRP A 254 8.09 -5.63 -21.56
N ASN A 255 6.85 -6.07 -21.69
CA ASN A 255 6.17 -6.84 -20.66
C ASN A 255 5.68 -8.19 -21.24
N TRP A 256 5.53 -9.16 -20.38
CA TRP A 256 4.92 -10.42 -20.68
C TRP A 256 3.84 -10.72 -19.64
N GLN A 257 2.66 -11.12 -20.12
CA GLN A 257 1.54 -11.50 -19.28
C GLN A 257 1.05 -12.89 -19.69
N PHE A 258 0.79 -13.76 -18.72
CA PHE A 258 0.31 -15.11 -18.99
C PHE A 258 -1.20 -15.17 -19.24
N THR A 259 -1.96 -14.14 -18.87
CA THR A 259 -3.38 -13.96 -19.17
C THR A 259 -3.61 -12.65 -19.93
N LYS A 260 -4.74 -12.52 -20.59
CA LYS A 260 -5.10 -11.29 -21.31
C LYS A 260 -5.58 -10.19 -20.38
N ASP A 261 -6.25 -10.60 -19.31
CA ASP A 261 -6.84 -9.74 -18.31
C ASP A 261 -6.71 -10.41 -16.93
N VAL A 262 -6.73 -9.64 -15.87
CA VAL A 262 -6.70 -10.13 -14.50
C VAL A 262 -7.88 -11.06 -14.18
N ASN A 263 -9.03 -10.83 -14.81
CA ASN A 263 -10.21 -11.67 -14.64
C ASN A 263 -10.08 -13.05 -15.31
N ASP A 264 -9.10 -13.23 -16.20
CA ASP A 264 -8.77 -14.52 -16.80
C ASP A 264 -7.83 -15.37 -15.92
N GLU A 265 -7.40 -14.84 -14.79
CA GLU A 265 -6.52 -15.54 -13.86
C GLU A 265 -7.28 -16.58 -13.05
N THR A 266 -6.87 -17.82 -13.21
CA THR A 266 -7.47 -18.99 -12.53
C THR A 266 -6.37 -19.89 -12.02
N GLN A 267 -6.70 -20.83 -11.14
CA GLN A 267 -5.74 -21.84 -10.69
C GLN A 267 -5.12 -22.62 -11.86
N LYS A 268 -5.89 -22.82 -12.94
CA LYS A 268 -5.40 -23.45 -14.16
C LYS A 268 -4.40 -22.54 -14.89
N SER A 269 -4.70 -21.25 -15.04
CA SER A 269 -3.80 -20.31 -15.72
C SER A 269 -2.47 -20.17 -14.98
N TYR A 270 -2.46 -20.15 -13.66
CA TYR A 270 -1.23 -20.17 -12.87
C TYR A 270 -0.39 -21.45 -13.11
N LYS A 271 -1.02 -22.63 -13.15
CA LYS A 271 -0.32 -23.90 -13.46
C LYS A 271 0.27 -23.93 -14.86
N ASP A 272 -0.42 -23.33 -15.80
CA ASP A 272 -0.01 -23.35 -17.22
C ASP A 272 0.95 -22.20 -17.55
N SER A 273 1.09 -21.19 -16.68
CA SER A 273 1.89 -19.97 -16.92
C SER A 273 3.35 -20.28 -17.26
N HIS A 274 3.97 -21.21 -16.54
CA HIS A 274 5.36 -21.60 -16.80
C HIS A 274 5.55 -22.17 -18.22
N LYS A 275 4.69 -23.09 -18.62
CA LYS A 275 4.72 -23.68 -19.98
C LYS A 275 4.49 -22.62 -21.05
N LYS A 276 3.54 -21.72 -20.78
CA LYS A 276 3.24 -20.58 -21.66
C LYS A 276 4.46 -19.66 -21.78
N PHE A 277 5.13 -19.34 -20.68
CA PHE A 277 6.32 -18.50 -20.68
C PHE A 277 7.43 -19.11 -21.54
N ILE A 278 7.78 -20.38 -21.35
CA ILE A 278 8.79 -21.09 -22.14
C ILE A 278 8.42 -21.09 -23.64
N LYS A 279 7.14 -21.35 -23.95
CA LYS A 279 6.67 -21.33 -25.34
C LYS A 279 6.78 -19.95 -25.97
N ASP A 280 6.38 -18.90 -25.27
CA ASP A 280 6.32 -17.53 -25.79
C ASP A 280 7.73 -16.93 -25.91
N THR A 281 8.61 -17.19 -24.96
CA THR A 281 9.99 -16.65 -24.91
C THR A 281 11.01 -17.51 -25.64
N LYS A 282 10.68 -18.78 -25.96
CA LYS A 282 11.61 -19.78 -26.55
C LYS A 282 12.88 -20.00 -25.71
N LEU A 283 12.81 -19.71 -24.42
CA LEU A 283 13.90 -20.01 -23.49
C LEU A 283 14.00 -21.55 -23.27
N PRO A 284 15.21 -22.10 -23.02
CA PRO A 284 15.33 -23.50 -22.69
C PRO A 284 14.63 -23.82 -21.36
N GLU A 285 13.95 -24.95 -21.30
CA GLU A 285 13.46 -25.47 -20.01
C GLU A 285 14.64 -25.76 -19.09
N GLU A 286 14.58 -25.33 -17.85
CA GLU A 286 15.55 -25.74 -16.83
C GLU A 286 15.48 -27.26 -16.67
N LYS A 287 16.66 -27.92 -16.76
CA LYS A 287 16.77 -29.37 -16.61
C LYS A 287 16.58 -29.82 -15.18
#